data_707aca8a938a9f4ee2d2832a45f0ab71
#
_entry.id   707aca8a938a9f4ee2d2832a45f0ab71
#
_cell.length_a   1.000
_cell.length_b   1.000
_cell.length_c   1.000
_cell.angle_alpha   90.00
_cell.angle_beta   90.00
_cell.angle_gamma   90.00
#
_symmetry.space_group_name_H-M   'P 1'
#
loop_
_entity.id
_entity.type
_entity.pdbx_description
1 polymer ?
#
loop_
_entity_poly.entity_id
_entity_poly.type
_entity_poly.pdbx_seq_one_letter_code
_entity_poly.pdbx_strand_id
1 'polypeptide(L)'
;MDIQGQNIVIIGGTSGIGLATAIAAQKAGANVWSASRSTDKVSLCQTKHPEIQFSQVDTHDPEGLKSLFQSAGRINHIVGAATGADRTMLPFMEQTDEQFREAFNKFWGYTNVVRQGVP
;
A
#
# COMPACT_ATOMS: atom_id res chain seq x y z
N MET A 1 -3.09 22.13 -2.83
CA MET A 1 -1.74 21.61 -2.49
C MET A 1 -1.07 21.16 -3.78
N ASP A 2 0.12 21.63 -4.04
CA ASP A 2 0.90 21.18 -5.20
C ASP A 2 1.79 20.01 -4.78
N ILE A 3 1.65 18.87 -5.44
CA ILE A 3 2.43 17.65 -5.17
C ILE A 3 3.50 17.39 -6.24
N GLN A 4 3.69 18.33 -7.15
CA GLN A 4 4.71 18.18 -8.21
C GLN A 4 6.10 17.99 -7.60
N GLY A 5 6.79 16.94 -8.05
CA GLY A 5 8.13 16.59 -7.56
C GLY A 5 8.17 15.97 -6.18
N GLN A 6 7.04 15.83 -5.50
CA GLN A 6 6.98 15.18 -4.18
C GLN A 6 6.98 13.66 -4.30
N ASN A 7 7.54 13.00 -3.32
CA ASN A 7 7.63 11.55 -3.25
C ASN A 7 6.45 10.99 -2.44
N ILE A 8 5.68 10.15 -3.08
CA ILE A 8 4.47 9.54 -2.50
C ILE A 8 4.61 8.02 -2.53
N VAL A 9 4.41 7.39 -1.37
CA VAL A 9 4.37 5.93 -1.26
C VAL A 9 2.94 5.49 -1.00
N ILE A 10 2.44 4.56 -1.80
CA ILE A 10 1.07 4.04 -1.72
C ILE A 10 1.11 2.55 -1.39
N ILE A 11 0.53 2.19 -0.26
CA ILE A 11 0.38 0.81 0.17
C ILE A 11 -1.01 0.31 -0.22
N GLY A 12 -1.07 -0.75 -1.04
CA GLY A 12 -2.31 -1.20 -1.65
C GLY A 12 -2.63 -0.49 -2.97
N GLY A 13 -1.60 -0.16 -3.75
CA GLY A 13 -1.70 0.68 -4.93
C GLY A 13 -1.78 -0.05 -6.26
N THR A 14 -2.16 -1.34 -6.31
CA THR A 14 -2.28 -2.10 -7.57
C THR A 14 -3.72 -2.32 -8.03
N SER A 15 -4.69 -1.86 -7.28
CA SER A 15 -6.11 -1.99 -7.63
C SER A 15 -6.96 -0.95 -6.92
N GLY A 16 -8.19 -0.77 -7.39
CA GLY A 16 -9.21 0.07 -6.74
C GLY A 16 -8.74 1.49 -6.45
N ILE A 17 -9.05 1.97 -5.26
CA ILE A 17 -8.76 3.35 -4.81
C ILE A 17 -7.26 3.63 -4.81
N GLY A 18 -6.45 2.66 -4.36
CA GLY A 18 -4.99 2.83 -4.30
C GLY A 18 -4.37 3.04 -5.67
N LEU A 19 -4.76 2.25 -6.67
CA LEU A 19 -4.27 2.42 -8.04
C LEU A 19 -4.75 3.74 -8.66
N ALA A 20 -6.01 4.10 -8.46
CA ALA A 20 -6.55 5.37 -8.94
C ALA A 20 -5.78 6.56 -8.32
N THR A 21 -5.46 6.47 -7.03
CA THR A 21 -4.64 7.49 -6.34
C THR A 21 -3.23 7.56 -6.93
N ALA A 22 -2.60 6.42 -7.18
CA ALA A 22 -1.26 6.37 -7.77
C ALA A 22 -1.22 7.05 -9.16
N ILE A 23 -2.19 6.74 -10.00
CA ILE A 23 -2.31 7.34 -11.34
C ILE A 23 -2.57 8.85 -11.24
N ALA A 24 -3.48 9.27 -10.38
CA ALA A 24 -3.79 10.70 -10.21
C ALA A 24 -2.58 11.48 -9.68
N ALA A 25 -1.85 10.94 -8.71
CA ALA A 25 -0.65 11.56 -8.16
C ALA A 25 0.46 11.67 -9.22
N GLN A 26 0.68 10.63 -10.00
CA GLN A 26 1.68 10.63 -11.07
C GLN A 26 1.32 11.68 -12.13
N LYS A 27 0.05 11.77 -12.54
CA LYS A 27 -0.41 12.79 -13.49
C LYS A 27 -0.25 14.21 -12.95
N ALA A 28 -0.32 14.39 -11.65
CA ALA A 28 -0.08 15.68 -10.99
C ALA A 28 1.41 16.00 -10.79
N GLY A 29 2.31 15.16 -11.30
CA GLY A 29 3.75 15.39 -11.31
C GLY A 29 4.49 14.84 -10.09
N ALA A 30 3.86 14.05 -9.23
CA ALA A 30 4.53 13.39 -8.12
C ALA A 30 5.36 12.18 -8.59
N ASN A 31 6.40 11.86 -7.82
CA ASN A 31 7.11 10.60 -7.94
C ASN A 31 6.36 9.56 -7.09
N VAL A 32 5.94 8.46 -7.69
CA VAL A 32 5.06 7.50 -7.02
C VAL A 32 5.70 6.12 -6.91
N TRP A 33 5.75 5.61 -5.69
CA TRP A 33 6.07 4.22 -5.36
C TRP A 33 4.80 3.55 -4.86
N SER A 34 4.42 2.45 -5.49
CA SER A 34 3.18 1.76 -5.20
C SER A 34 3.47 0.30 -4.87
N ALA A 35 2.91 -0.20 -3.80
CA ALA A 35 3.20 -1.55 -3.33
C ALA A 35 1.93 -2.36 -3.09
N SER A 36 2.04 -3.65 -3.30
CA SER A 36 0.98 -4.63 -3.06
C SER A 36 1.59 -6.00 -2.76
N ARG A 37 0.83 -6.87 -2.14
CA ARG A 37 1.26 -8.27 -1.88
C ARG A 37 1.29 -9.13 -3.13
N SER A 38 0.44 -8.85 -4.10
CA SER A 38 0.26 -9.68 -5.30
C SER A 38 1.33 -9.40 -6.33
N THR A 39 2.22 -10.36 -6.55
CA THR A 39 3.24 -10.31 -7.60
C THR A 39 2.64 -10.14 -8.98
N ASP A 40 1.54 -10.83 -9.28
CA ASP A 40 0.86 -10.75 -10.58
C ASP A 40 0.29 -9.35 -10.83
N LYS A 41 -0.37 -8.76 -9.83
CA LYS A 41 -0.90 -7.40 -9.94
C LYS A 41 0.20 -6.37 -10.09
N VAL A 42 1.30 -6.53 -9.36
CA VAL A 42 2.49 -5.66 -9.48
C VAL A 42 3.03 -5.69 -10.90
N SER A 43 3.24 -6.88 -11.46
CA SER A 43 3.77 -7.05 -12.82
C SER A 43 2.84 -6.45 -13.87
N LEU A 44 1.53 -6.68 -13.74
CA LEU A 44 0.54 -6.14 -14.66
C LEU A 44 0.48 -4.61 -14.61
N CYS A 45 0.47 -4.04 -13.42
CA CYS A 45 0.47 -2.59 -13.23
C CYS A 45 1.76 -1.95 -13.75
N GLN A 46 2.91 -2.57 -13.52
CA GLN A 46 4.20 -2.05 -14.01
C GLN A 46 4.24 -1.97 -15.53
N THR A 47 3.64 -2.94 -16.21
CA THR A 47 3.53 -2.94 -17.66
C THR A 47 2.60 -1.83 -18.17
N LYS A 48 1.46 -1.63 -17.49
CA LYS A 48 0.46 -0.62 -17.88
C LYS A 48 0.85 0.81 -17.51
N HIS A 49 1.60 0.99 -16.44
CA HIS A 49 1.95 2.30 -15.87
C HIS A 49 3.46 2.37 -15.59
N PRO A 50 4.30 2.45 -16.64
CA PRO A 50 5.76 2.40 -16.47
C PRO A 50 6.35 3.62 -15.74
N GLU A 51 5.60 4.69 -15.58
CA GLU A 51 6.02 5.90 -14.86
C GLU A 51 5.92 5.76 -13.34
N ILE A 52 5.18 4.75 -12.87
CA ILE A 52 5.01 4.45 -11.44
C ILE A 52 5.92 3.28 -11.08
N GLN A 53 6.58 3.35 -9.94
CA GLN A 53 7.42 2.25 -9.45
C GLN A 53 6.59 1.31 -8.60
N PHE A 54 6.30 0.12 -9.12
CA PHE A 54 5.56 -0.90 -8.41
C PHE A 54 6.49 -1.91 -7.75
N SER A 55 6.15 -2.33 -6.53
CA SER A 55 6.91 -3.32 -5.76
C SER A 55 5.98 -4.30 -5.05
N GLN A 56 6.44 -5.53 -4.91
CA GLN A 56 5.74 -6.52 -4.09
C GLN A 56 6.20 -6.36 -2.65
N VAL A 57 5.28 -5.98 -1.76
CA VAL A 57 5.55 -5.85 -0.32
C VAL A 57 4.32 -6.27 0.48
N ASP A 58 4.54 -7.07 1.51
CA ASP A 58 3.54 -7.40 2.51
C ASP A 58 3.69 -6.44 3.71
N THR A 59 2.59 -5.86 4.17
CA THR A 59 2.60 -4.97 5.35
C THR A 59 3.00 -5.69 6.64
N HIS A 60 2.97 -7.03 6.65
CA HIS A 60 3.46 -7.86 7.77
C HIS A 60 4.95 -8.21 7.65
N ASP A 61 5.65 -7.67 6.65
CA ASP A 61 7.09 -7.77 6.48
C ASP A 61 7.77 -6.42 6.73
N PRO A 62 8.22 -6.13 7.97
CA PRO A 62 8.84 -4.84 8.30
C PRO A 62 10.09 -4.55 7.48
N GLU A 63 10.91 -5.55 7.16
CA GLU A 63 12.13 -5.36 6.37
C GLU A 63 11.81 -5.02 4.91
N GLY A 64 10.77 -5.65 4.34
CA GLY A 64 10.26 -5.31 3.01
C GLY A 64 9.75 -3.87 2.94
N LEU A 65 9.01 -3.43 3.94
CA LEU A 65 8.56 -2.04 4.06
C LEU A 65 9.73 -1.08 4.18
N LYS A 66 10.70 -1.40 5.03
CA LYS A 66 11.90 -0.57 5.19
C LYS A 66 12.63 -0.39 3.86
N SER A 67 12.82 -1.46 3.10
CA SER A 67 13.46 -1.41 1.78
C SER A 67 12.67 -0.54 0.79
N LEU A 68 11.34 -0.65 0.78
CA LEU A 68 10.47 0.19 -0.04
C LEU A 68 10.65 1.68 0.30
N PHE A 69 10.58 2.03 1.57
CA PHE A 69 10.71 3.41 2.02
C PHE A 69 12.11 3.98 1.76
N GLN A 70 13.15 3.16 1.91
CA GLN A 70 14.52 3.56 1.57
C GLN A 70 14.66 3.84 0.06
N SER A 71 14.01 3.06 -0.80
CA SER A 71 14.06 3.27 -2.24
C SER A 71 13.36 4.56 -2.68
N ALA A 72 12.36 5.00 -1.93
CA ALA A 72 11.65 6.25 -2.19
C ALA A 72 12.41 7.50 -1.68
N GLY A 73 13.43 7.30 -0.84
CA GLY A 73 14.23 8.39 -0.29
C GLY A 73 13.42 9.26 0.69
N ARG A 74 13.45 10.57 0.51
CA ARG A 74 12.66 11.48 1.35
C ARG A 74 11.19 11.39 0.98
N ILE A 75 10.38 10.84 1.86
CA ILE A 75 8.95 10.66 1.64
C ILE A 75 8.18 11.90 2.10
N ASN A 76 7.31 12.41 1.24
CA ASN A 76 6.43 13.53 1.57
C ASN A 76 5.05 13.04 2.04
N HIS A 77 4.54 11.96 1.42
CA HIS A 77 3.22 11.42 1.74
C HIS A 77 3.22 9.89 1.72
N ILE A 78 2.48 9.30 2.65
CA ILE A 78 2.18 7.87 2.68
C ILE A 78 0.66 7.71 2.59
N VAL A 79 0.20 6.89 1.66
CA VAL A 79 -1.22 6.57 1.49
C VAL A 79 -1.43 5.09 1.80
N GLY A 80 -2.25 4.80 2.79
CA GLY A 80 -2.64 3.44 3.17
C GLY A 80 -3.98 3.08 2.55
N ALA A 81 -3.98 2.31 1.47
CA ALA A 81 -5.17 1.84 0.77
C ALA A 81 -5.30 0.31 0.75
N ALA A 82 -4.39 -0.40 1.41
CA ALA A 82 -4.45 -1.85 1.49
C ALA A 82 -5.65 -2.31 2.32
N THR A 83 -6.43 -3.22 1.76
CA THR A 83 -7.45 -3.95 2.51
C THR A 83 -6.95 -5.38 2.72
N GLY A 84 -7.27 -5.98 3.87
CA GLY A 84 -6.95 -7.39 4.10
C GLY A 84 -7.55 -8.28 3.00
N ALA A 85 -6.91 -9.42 2.75
CA ALA A 85 -7.33 -10.35 1.69
C ALA A 85 -8.73 -10.91 1.96
N ASP A 86 -9.05 -11.16 3.20
CA ASP A 86 -10.28 -11.83 3.60
C ASP A 86 -11.16 -10.91 4.45
N ARG A 87 -12.20 -10.40 3.82
CA ARG A 87 -13.25 -9.69 4.54
C ARG A 87 -14.30 -10.68 5.01
N THR A 88 -14.50 -10.75 6.31
CA THR A 88 -15.64 -11.46 6.86
C THR A 88 -16.88 -10.59 6.71
N MET A 89 -17.83 -11.06 5.91
CA MET A 89 -19.10 -10.39 5.65
C MET A 89 -20.25 -11.10 6.38
N LEU A 90 -20.01 -11.54 7.60
CA LEU A 90 -20.99 -12.22 8.45
C LEU A 90 -21.46 -11.28 9.57
N PRO A 91 -22.71 -11.44 10.05
CA PRO A 91 -23.16 -10.77 11.27
C PRO A 91 -22.21 -11.07 12.43
N PHE A 92 -22.07 -10.11 13.34
CA PHE A 92 -21.13 -10.18 14.45
C PHE A 92 -21.24 -11.50 15.25
N MET A 93 -22.46 -11.91 15.56
CA MET A 93 -22.70 -13.13 16.36
C MET A 93 -22.40 -14.44 15.63
N GLU A 94 -22.24 -14.40 14.32
CA GLU A 94 -21.91 -15.58 13.50
C GLU A 94 -20.41 -15.70 13.20
N GLN A 95 -19.62 -14.71 13.60
CA GLN A 95 -18.18 -14.73 13.37
C GLN A 95 -17.46 -15.59 14.39
N THR A 96 -16.40 -16.27 13.94
CA THR A 96 -15.53 -17.07 14.81
C THR A 96 -14.46 -16.19 15.47
N ASP A 97 -13.83 -16.71 16.52
CA ASP A 97 -12.69 -16.05 17.16
C ASP A 97 -11.54 -15.79 16.19
N GLU A 98 -11.30 -16.73 15.26
CA GLU A 98 -10.28 -16.58 14.25
C GLU A 98 -10.58 -15.41 13.30
N GLN A 99 -11.84 -15.27 12.88
CA GLN A 99 -12.27 -14.15 12.03
C GLN A 99 -12.11 -12.80 12.74
N PHE A 100 -12.37 -12.73 14.05
CA PHE A 100 -12.09 -11.52 14.83
C PHE A 100 -10.61 -11.21 14.89
N ARG A 101 -9.75 -12.21 15.08
CA ARG A 101 -8.29 -12.02 15.08
C ARG A 101 -7.78 -11.56 13.71
N GLU A 102 -8.31 -12.12 12.64
CA GLU A 102 -8.00 -11.71 11.25
C GLU A 102 -8.30 -10.23 11.00
N ALA A 103 -9.37 -9.71 11.59
CA ALA A 103 -9.72 -8.30 11.45
C ALA A 103 -8.63 -7.35 12.00
N PHE A 104 -7.83 -7.79 12.98
CA PHE A 104 -6.73 -7.02 13.53
C PHE A 104 -5.45 -7.05 12.67
N ASN A 105 -5.37 -7.94 11.68
CA ASN A 105 -4.21 -8.02 10.81
C ASN A 105 -3.98 -6.70 10.05
N LYS A 106 -5.05 -6.02 9.66
CA LYS A 106 -4.97 -4.70 9.03
C LYS A 106 -4.35 -3.67 9.97
N PHE A 107 -4.73 -3.67 11.24
CA PHE A 107 -4.16 -2.78 12.25
C PHE A 107 -2.65 -3.02 12.40
N TRP A 108 -2.22 -4.27 12.53
CA TRP A 108 -0.80 -4.61 12.64
C TRP A 108 -0.02 -4.25 11.39
N GLY A 109 -0.60 -4.48 10.20
CA GLY A 109 0.01 -4.07 8.94
C GLY A 109 0.26 -2.57 8.87
N TYR A 110 -0.73 -1.76 9.20
CA TYR A 110 -0.56 -0.29 9.22
C TYR A 110 0.35 0.19 10.35
N THR A 111 0.39 -0.49 11.48
CA THR A 111 1.37 -0.20 12.53
C THR A 111 2.80 -0.33 11.96
N ASN A 112 3.07 -1.38 11.21
CA ASN A 112 4.36 -1.55 10.54
C ASN A 112 4.64 -0.46 9.50
N VAL A 113 3.64 -0.10 8.71
CA VAL A 113 3.78 0.99 7.71
C VAL A 113 4.19 2.30 8.38
N VAL A 114 3.51 2.68 9.45
CA VAL A 114 3.82 3.92 10.18
C VAL A 114 5.21 3.84 10.82
N ARG A 115 5.53 2.73 11.48
CA ARG A 115 6.82 2.56 12.16
C ARG A 115 8.01 2.59 11.21
N GLN A 116 7.86 2.08 10.01
CA GLN A 116 8.96 2.02 9.04
C GLN A 116 9.00 3.26 8.13
N GLY A 117 7.89 3.92 7.90
CA GLY A 117 7.78 5.00 6.92
C GLY A 117 7.82 6.41 7.50
N VAL A 118 7.50 6.58 8.77
CA VAL A 118 7.52 7.89 9.44
C VAL A 118 8.80 8.01 10.25
N PRO A 119 9.61 9.04 9.99
CA PRO A 119 10.87 9.28 10.72
C PRO A 119 10.66 9.67 12.19
#